data_6e3b793d2532ad5a61827d1fd0c63b4f
#
_entry.id   6e3b793d2532ad5a61827d1fd0c63b4f
#
_cell.length_a   1.000
_cell.length_b   1.000
_cell.length_c   1.000
_cell.angle_alpha   90.00
_cell.angle_beta   90.00
_cell.angle_gamma   90.00
#
_symmetry.space_group_name_H-M   'P 1'
#
loop_
_entity.id
_entity.type
_entity.pdbx_description
1 polymer ?
#
loop_
_entity_poly.entity_id
_entity_poly.type
_entity_poly.pdbx_seq_one_letter_code
_entity_poly.pdbx_strand_id
1 'polypeptide(L)'
;MKTYTYFNLRKLKKHQYLIQENEPITNIYFVTKGLLKASYIDTHGKEHIIQFAMENWWISDFQAFYTGVPSVTSIHCLEDVELYAISRKDLEKICLDNHKVEHFFRIKNSLGYVALQKRILSLLTTDARERFEQFSAQYPKLTQRVPKTIIASYLGVSRETLSRITRKL
;
A
#
# COMPACT_ATOMS: atom_id res chain seq x y z
N MET A 1 14.97 10.37 24.42
CA MET A 1 15.51 10.65 23.08
C MET A 1 14.35 11.02 22.15
N LYS A 2 14.38 12.19 21.50
CA LYS A 2 13.25 12.67 20.69
C LYS A 2 13.24 11.96 19.32
N THR A 3 12.47 10.90 19.18
CA THR A 3 12.28 10.11 17.94
C THR A 3 11.71 10.94 16.78
N TYR A 4 11.08 12.08 17.07
CA TYR A 4 10.41 12.93 16.08
C TYR A 4 11.33 13.63 15.07
N THR A 5 12.63 13.73 15.34
CA THR A 5 13.61 14.37 14.44
C THR A 5 13.91 13.58 13.16
N TYR A 6 13.53 12.28 13.11
CA TYR A 6 13.77 11.42 11.95
C TYR A 6 12.58 11.38 10.97
N PHE A 7 11.44 11.90 11.37
CA PHE A 7 10.21 11.85 10.59
C PHE A 7 9.85 13.22 10.03
N ASN A 8 9.65 13.28 8.72
CA ASN A 8 9.28 14.49 8.01
C ASN A 8 7.81 14.45 7.60
N LEU A 9 7.00 15.39 8.07
CA LEU A 9 5.59 15.51 7.68
C LEU A 9 5.49 15.91 6.21
N ARG A 10 4.65 15.19 5.46
CA ARG A 10 4.26 15.51 4.09
C ARG A 10 2.74 15.57 3.97
N LYS A 11 2.27 16.49 3.14
CA LYS A 11 0.85 16.64 2.79
C LYS A 11 0.73 16.65 1.28
N LEU A 12 -0.16 15.83 0.77
CA LEU A 12 -0.47 15.77 -0.65
C LEU A 12 -1.99 15.86 -0.85
N LYS A 13 -2.38 16.39 -1.99
CA LYS A 13 -3.77 16.47 -2.42
C LYS A 13 -4.19 15.20 -3.16
N LYS A 14 -5.47 14.92 -3.14
CA LYS A 14 -6.08 13.91 -3.98
C LYS A 14 -5.57 14.04 -5.42
N HIS A 15 -5.32 12.92 -6.08
CA HIS A 15 -4.77 12.81 -7.44
C HIS A 15 -3.28 13.16 -7.60
N GLN A 16 -2.57 13.53 -6.54
CA GLN A 16 -1.11 13.66 -6.60
C GLN A 16 -0.42 12.30 -6.42
N TYR A 17 0.77 12.18 -7.00
CA TYR A 17 1.65 11.04 -6.79
C TYR A 17 2.56 11.27 -5.59
N LEU A 18 2.67 10.26 -4.74
CA LEU A 18 3.67 10.18 -3.67
C LEU A 18 4.98 9.61 -4.21
N ILE A 19 4.87 8.63 -5.11
CA ILE A 19 5.96 7.98 -5.85
C ILE A 19 5.48 7.81 -7.29
N GLN A 20 6.36 8.07 -8.25
CA GLN A 20 6.14 7.74 -9.66
C GLN A 20 7.08 6.61 -10.09
N GLU A 21 6.63 5.81 -11.04
CA GLU A 21 7.46 4.80 -11.69
C GLU A 21 8.78 5.40 -12.20
N ASN A 22 9.87 4.65 -12.13
CA ASN A 22 11.23 5.03 -12.48
C ASN A 22 11.90 6.05 -11.54
N GLU A 23 11.25 6.50 -10.45
CA GLU A 23 11.90 7.33 -9.44
C GLU A 23 12.77 6.52 -8.49
N PRO A 24 13.92 7.09 -8.02
CA PRO A 24 14.68 6.50 -6.93
C PRO A 24 13.93 6.65 -5.60
N ILE A 25 13.87 5.58 -4.82
CA ILE A 25 13.13 5.56 -3.55
C ILE A 25 14.07 5.62 -2.37
N THR A 26 13.98 6.71 -1.62
CA THR A 26 14.82 6.95 -0.43
C THR A 26 14.06 6.89 0.89
N ASN A 27 12.72 6.86 0.85
CA ASN A 27 11.86 6.94 2.02
C ASN A 27 10.80 5.85 2.05
N ILE A 28 10.40 5.47 3.28
CA ILE A 28 9.12 4.81 3.53
C ILE A 28 8.17 5.80 4.22
N TYR A 29 6.87 5.56 4.13
CA TYR A 29 5.86 6.53 4.52
C TYR A 29 4.82 5.90 5.44
N PHE A 30 4.52 6.57 6.55
CA PHE A 30 3.47 6.22 7.50
C PHE A 30 2.27 7.15 7.30
N VAL A 31 1.13 6.59 6.95
CA VAL A 31 -0.10 7.36 6.68
C VAL A 31 -0.79 7.70 8.00
N THR A 32 -0.98 9.00 8.25
CA THR A 32 -1.74 9.49 9.40
C THR A 32 -3.16 9.90 9.04
N LYS A 33 -3.38 10.28 7.77
CA LYS A 33 -4.69 10.67 7.25
C LYS A 33 -4.76 10.38 5.75
N GLY A 34 -5.92 9.91 5.31
CA GLY A 34 -6.24 9.75 3.89
C GLY A 34 -6.00 8.34 3.37
N LEU A 35 -6.04 8.19 2.06
CA LEU A 35 -6.00 6.92 1.37
C LEU A 35 -5.14 6.99 0.11
N LEU A 36 -4.25 6.01 -0.06
CA LEU A 36 -3.39 5.84 -1.23
C LEU A 36 -3.57 4.45 -1.83
N LYS A 37 -3.21 4.35 -3.11
CA LYS A 37 -3.01 3.07 -3.81
C LYS A 37 -1.59 2.99 -4.34
N ALA A 38 -0.98 1.81 -4.30
CA ALA A 38 0.20 1.46 -5.06
C ALA A 38 -0.22 0.61 -6.25
N SER A 39 0.23 0.96 -7.44
CA SER A 39 -0.14 0.28 -8.67
C SER A 39 1.05 0.09 -9.62
N TYR A 40 0.94 -0.94 -10.45
CA TYR A 40 1.83 -1.23 -11.56
C TYR A 40 1.03 -1.19 -12.86
N ILE A 41 1.58 -0.60 -13.91
CA ILE A 41 0.97 -0.58 -15.23
C ILE A 41 1.73 -1.58 -16.11
N ASP A 42 1.04 -2.58 -16.64
CA ASP A 42 1.66 -3.58 -17.50
C ASP A 42 1.89 -3.06 -18.95
N THR A 43 2.55 -3.86 -19.75
CA THR A 43 2.89 -3.53 -21.16
C THR A 43 1.67 -3.31 -22.06
N HIS A 44 0.48 -3.70 -21.62
CA HIS A 44 -0.79 -3.47 -22.30
C HIS A 44 -1.53 -2.23 -21.81
N GLY A 45 -0.92 -1.45 -20.87
CA GLY A 45 -1.52 -0.26 -20.26
C GLY A 45 -2.57 -0.58 -19.19
N LYS A 46 -2.67 -1.82 -18.73
CA LYS A 46 -3.60 -2.21 -17.66
C LYS A 46 -2.99 -1.93 -16.29
N GLU A 47 -3.75 -1.23 -15.46
CA GLU A 47 -3.36 -0.95 -14.09
C GLU A 47 -3.69 -2.12 -13.17
N HIS A 48 -2.69 -2.60 -12.43
CA HIS A 48 -2.80 -3.62 -11.38
C HIS A 48 -2.55 -2.98 -10.03
N ILE A 49 -3.53 -3.03 -9.13
CA ILE A 49 -3.37 -2.50 -7.78
C ILE A 49 -2.63 -3.51 -6.92
N ILE A 50 -1.49 -3.11 -6.39
CA ILE A 50 -0.64 -3.95 -5.55
C ILE A 50 -1.06 -3.84 -4.08
N GLN A 51 -1.27 -2.60 -3.61
CA GLN A 51 -1.54 -2.31 -2.21
C GLN A 51 -2.43 -1.07 -2.07
N PHE A 52 -3.24 -1.03 -1.02
CA PHE A 52 -3.80 0.20 -0.46
C PHE A 52 -3.04 0.58 0.79
N ALA A 53 -3.06 1.88 1.13
CA ALA A 53 -2.63 2.35 2.43
C ALA A 53 -3.60 3.42 2.95
N MET A 54 -4.10 3.20 4.15
CA MET A 54 -4.93 4.14 4.89
C MET A 54 -4.26 4.47 6.24
N GLU A 55 -4.96 5.16 7.09
CA GLU A 55 -4.45 5.58 8.40
C GLU A 55 -3.83 4.40 9.18
N ASN A 56 -2.66 4.63 9.78
CA ASN A 56 -1.84 3.68 10.53
C ASN A 56 -1.14 2.59 9.69
N TRP A 57 -1.09 2.78 8.37
CA TRP A 57 -0.39 1.85 7.47
C TRP A 57 0.90 2.48 6.94
N TRP A 58 1.87 1.61 6.66
CA TRP A 58 3.10 1.95 5.94
C TRP A 58 2.94 1.68 4.46
N ILE A 59 3.55 2.55 3.64
CA ILE A 59 3.57 2.40 2.19
C ILE A 59 4.89 2.89 1.61
N SER A 60 5.41 2.18 0.63
CA SER A 60 6.51 2.56 -0.26
C SER A 60 6.60 1.53 -1.39
N ASP A 61 7.46 1.75 -2.38
CA ASP A 61 8.02 0.63 -3.14
C ASP A 61 9.19 0.05 -2.33
N PHE A 62 8.89 -1.02 -1.58
CA PHE A 62 9.88 -1.66 -0.70
C PHE A 62 11.01 -2.33 -1.48
N GLN A 63 10.75 -2.83 -2.70
CA GLN A 63 11.81 -3.36 -3.55
C GLN A 63 12.82 -2.26 -3.87
N ALA A 64 12.37 -1.14 -4.44
CA ALA A 64 13.22 -0.01 -4.77
C ALA A 64 13.93 0.56 -3.53
N PHE A 65 13.21 0.70 -2.41
CA PHE A 65 13.77 1.21 -1.16
C PHE A 65 14.93 0.37 -0.62
N TYR A 66 14.84 -0.97 -0.64
CA TYR A 66 15.87 -1.84 -0.08
C TYR A 66 16.97 -2.21 -1.08
N THR A 67 16.66 -2.31 -2.39
CA THR A 67 17.64 -2.74 -3.40
C THR A 67 18.29 -1.58 -4.14
N GLY A 68 17.74 -0.37 -4.08
CA GLY A 68 18.26 0.81 -4.77
C GLY A 68 17.96 0.85 -6.26
N VAL A 69 17.18 -0.09 -6.81
CA VAL A 69 16.69 -0.01 -8.18
C VAL A 69 15.59 1.06 -8.29
N PRO A 70 15.36 1.66 -9.47
CA PRO A 70 14.22 2.55 -9.67
C PRO A 70 12.89 1.86 -9.37
N SER A 71 11.90 2.63 -8.89
CA SER A 71 10.56 2.11 -8.60
C SER A 71 9.91 1.56 -9.86
N VAL A 72 9.32 0.37 -9.76
CA VAL A 72 8.45 -0.21 -10.80
C VAL A 72 6.98 0.08 -10.54
N THR A 73 6.66 0.75 -9.42
CA THR A 73 5.30 1.06 -9.03
C THR A 73 5.09 2.56 -8.88
N SER A 74 3.84 2.99 -9.08
CA SER A 74 3.41 4.34 -8.73
C SER A 74 2.52 4.30 -7.50
N ILE A 75 2.68 5.28 -6.59
CA ILE A 75 1.82 5.45 -5.42
C ILE A 75 1.03 6.75 -5.58
N HIS A 76 -0.29 6.61 -5.63
CA HIS A 76 -1.22 7.67 -5.98
C HIS A 76 -2.22 7.95 -4.86
N CYS A 77 -2.46 9.23 -4.57
CA CYS A 77 -3.40 9.67 -3.54
C CYS A 77 -4.85 9.58 -4.03
N LEU A 78 -5.66 8.74 -3.38
CA LEU A 78 -7.09 8.62 -3.64
C LEU A 78 -7.90 9.67 -2.86
N GLU A 79 -7.32 10.25 -1.82
CA GLU A 79 -7.85 11.31 -0.98
C GLU A 79 -6.75 12.34 -0.69
N ASP A 80 -7.08 13.46 -0.02
CA ASP A 80 -6.07 14.32 0.59
C ASP A 80 -5.37 13.54 1.70
N VAL A 81 -4.02 13.51 1.70
CA VAL A 81 -3.23 12.69 2.64
C VAL A 81 -2.28 13.54 3.48
N GLU A 82 -2.09 13.08 4.72
CA GLU A 82 -1.00 13.48 5.58
C GLU A 82 -0.22 12.22 5.98
N LEU A 83 1.11 12.30 5.92
CA LEU A 83 1.98 11.16 6.19
C LEU A 83 3.34 11.61 6.72
N TYR A 84 4.00 10.73 7.44
CA TYR A 84 5.37 10.91 7.86
C TYR A 84 6.31 10.09 6.99
N ALA A 85 7.34 10.75 6.46
CA ALA A 85 8.42 10.12 5.70
C ALA A 85 9.62 9.86 6.62
N ILE A 86 10.26 8.70 6.48
CA ILE A 86 11.54 8.39 7.10
C ILE A 86 12.49 7.84 6.05
N SER A 87 13.73 8.36 6.02
CA SER A 87 14.75 7.88 5.10
C SER A 87 15.30 6.52 5.54
N ARG A 88 15.88 5.76 4.58
CA ARG A 88 16.56 4.49 4.90
C ARG A 88 17.64 4.67 5.96
N LYS A 89 18.48 5.70 5.81
CA LYS A 89 19.56 6.02 6.74
C LYS A 89 19.03 6.29 8.16
N ASP A 90 17.94 7.07 8.27
CA ASP A 90 17.37 7.41 9.56
C ASP A 90 16.64 6.22 10.19
N LEU A 91 15.97 5.39 9.36
CA LEU A 91 15.34 4.16 9.81
C LEU A 91 16.37 3.18 10.39
N GLU A 92 17.47 2.95 9.68
CA GLU A 92 18.57 2.10 10.17
C GLU A 92 19.14 2.64 11.48
N LYS A 93 19.40 3.95 11.55
CA LYS A 93 19.91 4.60 12.75
C LYS A 93 18.99 4.45 13.96
N ILE A 94 17.69 4.75 13.79
CA ILE A 94 16.72 4.66 14.89
C ILE A 94 16.53 3.22 15.37
N CYS A 95 16.62 2.24 14.48
CA CYS A 95 16.57 0.81 14.84
C CYS A 95 17.81 0.38 15.63
N LEU A 96 18.99 0.83 15.23
CA LEU A 96 20.24 0.56 15.97
C LEU A 96 20.23 1.20 17.37
N ASP A 97 19.73 2.43 17.47
CA ASP A 97 19.70 3.18 18.72
C ASP A 97 18.58 2.71 19.68
N ASN A 98 17.56 1.99 19.17
CA ASN A 98 16.39 1.64 19.96
C ASN A 98 15.80 0.28 19.57
N HIS A 99 16.13 -0.73 20.38
CA HIS A 99 15.65 -2.10 20.18
C HIS A 99 14.11 -2.23 20.11
N LYS A 100 13.34 -1.37 20.79
CA LYS A 100 11.86 -1.40 20.70
C LYS A 100 11.38 -0.97 19.31
N VAL A 101 12.07 -0.03 18.67
CA VAL A 101 11.76 0.42 17.31
C VAL A 101 12.12 -0.68 16.30
N GLU A 102 13.30 -1.29 16.45
CA GLU A 102 13.70 -2.45 15.63
C GLU A 102 12.67 -3.59 15.75
N HIS A 103 12.32 -3.96 16.98
CA HIS A 103 11.29 -4.97 17.23
C HIS A 103 9.95 -4.63 16.56
N PHE A 104 9.51 -3.36 16.66
CA PHE A 104 8.28 -2.90 16.01
C PHE A 104 8.33 -3.11 14.49
N PHE A 105 9.40 -2.66 13.83
CA PHE A 105 9.52 -2.80 12.37
C PHE A 105 9.64 -4.27 11.95
N ARG A 106 10.40 -5.08 12.70
CA ARG A 106 10.50 -6.52 12.43
C ARG A 106 9.12 -7.20 12.49
N ILE A 107 8.31 -6.92 13.51
CA ILE A 107 6.95 -7.47 13.60
C ILE A 107 6.05 -6.94 12.48
N LYS A 108 6.11 -5.65 12.17
CA LYS A 108 5.32 -5.05 11.07
C LYS A 108 5.66 -5.66 9.72
N ASN A 109 6.94 -5.85 9.43
CA ASN A 109 7.39 -6.48 8.19
C ASN A 109 6.96 -7.96 8.11
N SER A 110 7.06 -8.71 9.21
CA SER A 110 6.59 -10.09 9.28
C SER A 110 5.08 -10.21 9.03
N LEU A 111 4.27 -9.32 9.63
CA LEU A 111 2.82 -9.28 9.39
C LEU A 111 2.49 -8.84 7.95
N GLY A 112 3.26 -7.92 7.38
CA GLY A 112 3.15 -7.53 5.97
C GLY A 112 3.41 -8.71 5.02
N TYR A 113 4.46 -9.50 5.30
CA TYR A 113 4.75 -10.73 4.56
C TYR A 113 3.59 -11.74 4.63
N VAL A 114 3.03 -11.97 5.82
CA VAL A 114 1.85 -12.85 6.00
C VAL A 114 0.65 -12.36 5.20
N ALA A 115 0.41 -11.04 5.20
CA ALA A 115 -0.69 -10.45 4.41
C ALA A 115 -0.49 -10.66 2.90
N LEU A 116 0.73 -10.47 2.39
CA LEU A 116 1.08 -10.74 0.99
C LEU A 116 0.90 -12.22 0.64
N GLN A 117 1.36 -13.13 1.49
CA GLN A 117 1.20 -14.58 1.29
C GLN A 117 -0.29 -14.96 1.20
N LYS A 118 -1.11 -14.46 2.11
CA LYS A 118 -2.57 -14.68 2.08
C LYS A 118 -3.19 -14.16 0.79
N ARG A 119 -2.77 -12.98 0.32
CA ARG A 119 -3.25 -12.40 -0.92
C ARG A 119 -2.86 -13.24 -2.14
N ILE A 120 -1.62 -13.70 -2.22
CA ILE A 120 -1.15 -14.57 -3.30
C ILE A 120 -1.99 -15.86 -3.33
N LEU A 121 -2.16 -16.52 -2.18
CA LEU A 121 -2.99 -17.71 -2.09
C LEU A 121 -4.43 -17.43 -2.55
N SER A 122 -5.04 -16.34 -2.09
CA SER A 122 -6.40 -15.96 -2.52
C SER A 122 -6.49 -15.77 -4.04
N LEU A 123 -5.51 -15.11 -4.67
CA LEU A 123 -5.47 -14.93 -6.12
C LEU A 123 -5.35 -16.25 -6.89
N LEU A 124 -4.65 -17.24 -6.33
CA LEU A 124 -4.39 -18.54 -6.96
C LEU A 124 -5.51 -19.55 -6.73
N THR A 125 -6.22 -19.50 -5.61
CA THR A 125 -7.07 -20.61 -5.14
C THR A 125 -8.55 -20.27 -5.00
N THR A 126 -8.94 -18.98 -4.99
CA THR A 126 -10.33 -18.59 -4.79
C THR A 126 -10.93 -17.94 -6.04
N ASP A 127 -12.25 -18.01 -6.17
CA ASP A 127 -12.97 -17.31 -7.24
C ASP A 127 -13.16 -15.81 -6.94
N ALA A 128 -13.68 -15.08 -7.92
CA ALA A 128 -13.84 -13.62 -7.84
C ALA A 128 -14.81 -13.19 -6.74
N ARG A 129 -15.86 -13.97 -6.48
CA ARG A 129 -16.86 -13.69 -5.45
C ARG A 129 -16.26 -13.85 -4.06
N GLU A 130 -15.62 -14.98 -3.84
CA GLU A 130 -14.96 -15.29 -2.58
C GLU A 130 -13.85 -14.27 -2.26
N ARG A 131 -13.04 -13.85 -3.25
CA ARG A 131 -12.06 -12.78 -3.08
C ARG A 131 -12.69 -11.47 -2.64
N PHE A 132 -13.84 -11.10 -3.22
CA PHE A 132 -14.54 -9.89 -2.84
C PHE A 132 -15.11 -9.97 -1.41
N GLU A 133 -15.69 -11.11 -1.04
CA GLU A 133 -16.20 -11.37 0.32
C GLU A 133 -15.07 -11.29 1.36
N GLN A 134 -13.93 -11.94 1.11
CA GLN A 134 -12.73 -11.86 1.94
C GLN A 134 -12.20 -10.43 2.09
N PHE A 135 -12.10 -9.70 0.96
CA PHE A 135 -11.68 -8.30 0.97
C PHE A 135 -12.62 -7.41 1.77
N SER A 136 -13.92 -7.56 1.57
CA SER A 136 -14.94 -6.75 2.25
C SER A 136 -14.99 -7.02 3.76
N ALA A 137 -14.81 -8.27 4.17
CA ALA A 137 -14.75 -8.66 5.56
C ALA A 137 -13.46 -8.14 6.24
N GLN A 138 -12.33 -8.21 5.55
CA GLN A 138 -11.03 -7.80 6.08
C GLN A 138 -10.87 -6.27 6.09
N TYR A 139 -11.43 -5.58 5.09
CA TYR A 139 -11.21 -4.13 4.88
C TYR A 139 -12.53 -3.37 4.64
N PRO A 140 -13.48 -3.37 5.59
CA PRO A 140 -14.78 -2.74 5.39
C PRO A 140 -14.68 -1.24 5.10
N LYS A 141 -13.70 -0.53 5.68
CA LYS A 141 -13.46 0.89 5.40
C LYS A 141 -12.99 1.12 3.95
N LEU A 142 -12.16 0.25 3.39
CA LEU A 142 -11.72 0.36 1.99
C LEU A 142 -12.88 0.13 1.02
N THR A 143 -13.76 -0.81 1.32
CA THR A 143 -14.94 -1.10 0.50
C THR A 143 -15.85 0.12 0.34
N GLN A 144 -15.91 0.99 1.35
CA GLN A 144 -16.71 2.23 1.33
C GLN A 144 -15.99 3.41 0.66
N ARG A 145 -14.64 3.48 0.77
CA ARG A 145 -13.82 4.63 0.33
C ARG A 145 -13.26 4.47 -1.08
N VAL A 146 -13.09 3.22 -1.55
CA VAL A 146 -12.44 2.92 -2.83
C VAL A 146 -13.49 2.71 -3.92
N PRO A 147 -13.38 3.36 -5.09
CA PRO A 147 -14.25 3.09 -6.23
C PRO A 147 -14.21 1.62 -6.66
N LYS A 148 -15.38 1.07 -7.04
CA LYS A 148 -15.51 -0.35 -7.46
C LYS A 148 -14.55 -0.73 -8.60
N THR A 149 -14.24 0.20 -9.50
CA THR A 149 -13.25 -0.03 -10.58
C THR A 149 -11.85 -0.35 -10.04
N ILE A 150 -11.41 0.37 -9.01
CA ILE A 150 -10.12 0.19 -8.36
C ILE A 150 -10.13 -1.11 -7.52
N ILE A 151 -11.24 -1.41 -6.83
CA ILE A 151 -11.40 -2.69 -6.12
C ILE A 151 -11.33 -3.86 -7.12
N ALA A 152 -11.99 -3.76 -8.28
CA ALA A 152 -11.92 -4.79 -9.31
C ALA A 152 -10.48 -5.06 -9.77
N SER A 153 -9.71 -3.99 -10.03
CA SER A 153 -8.30 -4.11 -10.38
C SER A 153 -7.47 -4.76 -9.26
N TYR A 154 -7.75 -4.42 -7.99
CA TYR A 154 -7.10 -5.07 -6.84
C TYR A 154 -7.42 -6.57 -6.73
N LEU A 155 -8.66 -6.96 -7.04
CA LEU A 155 -9.11 -8.35 -7.00
C LEU A 155 -8.73 -9.15 -8.27
N GLY A 156 -8.12 -8.51 -9.27
CA GLY A 156 -7.73 -9.16 -10.52
C GLY A 156 -8.91 -9.51 -11.43
N VAL A 157 -10.00 -8.74 -11.36
CA VAL A 157 -11.22 -8.96 -12.17
C VAL A 157 -11.62 -7.71 -12.95
N SER A 158 -12.53 -7.84 -13.92
CA SER A 158 -13.12 -6.70 -14.60
C SER A 158 -14.16 -5.99 -13.72
N ARG A 159 -14.42 -4.70 -14.02
CA ARG A 159 -15.48 -3.93 -13.38
C ARG A 159 -16.85 -4.60 -13.52
N GLU A 160 -17.14 -5.14 -14.68
CA GLU A 160 -18.40 -5.82 -15.02
C GLU A 160 -18.58 -7.07 -14.16
N THR A 161 -17.51 -7.86 -14.00
CA THR A 161 -17.49 -9.03 -13.12
C THR A 161 -17.79 -8.63 -11.68
N LEU A 162 -17.10 -7.61 -11.15
CA LEU A 162 -17.35 -7.14 -9.80
C LEU A 162 -18.78 -6.58 -9.63
N SER A 163 -19.27 -5.81 -10.61
CA SER A 163 -20.64 -5.29 -10.57
C SER A 163 -21.68 -6.41 -10.54
N ARG A 164 -21.48 -7.49 -11.30
CA ARG A 164 -22.37 -8.66 -11.30
C ARG A 164 -22.36 -9.40 -9.95
N ILE A 165 -21.19 -9.55 -9.33
CA ILE A 165 -21.04 -10.17 -8.00
C ILE A 165 -21.79 -9.35 -6.96
N THR A 166 -21.57 -8.02 -6.93
CA THR A 166 -22.15 -7.14 -5.89
C THR A 166 -23.64 -6.86 -6.03
N ARG A 167 -24.28 -7.20 -7.18
CA ARG A 167 -25.76 -7.15 -7.35
C ARG A 167 -26.47 -8.35 -6.76
N LYS A 168 -25.77 -9.43 -6.53
CA LYS A 168 -26.32 -10.71 -6.02
C LYS A 168 -26.10 -10.88 -4.51
N LEU A 169 -25.48 -9.89 -3.87
CA LEU A 169 -25.28 -9.75 -2.42
C LEU A 169 -26.27 -8.72 -1.86
#